data_9e2ad1a0817f4073f702b37ea27e1d60
#
_entry.id   9e2ad1a0817f4073f702b37ea27e1d60
#
_cell.length_a   1.000
_cell.length_b   1.000
_cell.length_c   1.000
_cell.angle_alpha   90.00
_cell.angle_beta   90.00
_cell.angle_gamma   90.00
#
_symmetry.space_group_name_H-M   'P 1'
#
loop_
_entity.id
_entity.type
_entity.pdbx_description
1 polymer ?
#
loop_
_entity_poly.entity_id
_entity_poly.type
_entity_poly.pdbx_seq_one_letter_code
_entity_poly.pdbx_strand_id
1 'polypeptide(L)'
;MKAIIRTENLSKNFTRGSAKFYAVKNVNFTLNEGEFIHIIGRSGSGKSTFLNLLAGLLKPSEGKIFFEDKDINDFSDEEMSRYRNEIIGFVPQSLGTIPNLSVLENVCLPYYLFKRNESIYERASMLLDMMGIFYLKDDFPKNLSGGELKRVLLARSLINSPRVLILDEPTSDLDKKTTIEIMDLLKKINSKGTALIIVTHELDILKYGDILYQMDDGKLIKKGDRDEII
;
A
#
# COMPACT_ATOMS: atom_id res chain seq x y z
N MET A 1 15.53 -7.93 -13.11
CA MET A 1 14.12 -7.50 -12.90
C MET A 1 13.99 -6.05 -13.32
N LYS A 2 12.82 -5.62 -13.78
CA LYS A 2 12.59 -4.22 -14.21
C LYS A 2 12.14 -3.39 -13.00
N ALA A 3 12.78 -2.24 -12.77
CA ALA A 3 12.35 -1.33 -11.72
C ALA A 3 10.99 -0.71 -12.08
N ILE A 4 10.03 -0.75 -11.15
CA ILE A 4 8.70 -0.15 -11.30
C ILE A 4 8.62 1.18 -10.54
N ILE A 5 9.19 1.26 -9.34
CA ILE A 5 9.35 2.51 -8.59
C ILE A 5 10.81 2.65 -8.17
N ARG A 6 11.36 3.86 -8.32
CA ARG A 6 12.71 4.18 -7.88
C ARG A 6 12.73 5.57 -7.25
N THR A 7 13.52 5.73 -6.19
CA THR A 7 13.72 7.05 -5.56
C THR A 7 15.20 7.45 -5.59
N GLU A 8 15.44 8.74 -5.78
CA GLU A 8 16.77 9.33 -5.73
C GLU A 8 16.82 10.49 -4.74
N ASN A 9 17.65 10.34 -3.71
CA ASN A 9 17.89 11.34 -2.65
C ASN A 9 16.59 11.87 -2.04
N LEU A 10 15.58 10.99 -1.93
CA LEU A 10 14.24 11.36 -1.52
C LEU A 10 14.22 11.85 -0.08
N SER A 11 13.69 13.06 0.11
CA SER A 11 13.55 13.64 1.45
C SER A 11 12.19 14.32 1.63
N LYS A 12 11.65 14.21 2.84
CA LYS A 12 10.46 14.92 3.29
C LYS A 12 10.67 15.51 4.66
N ASN A 13 10.56 16.81 4.75
CA ASN A 13 10.59 17.52 6.02
C ASN A 13 9.22 18.10 6.36
N PHE A 14 9.03 18.32 7.64
CA PHE A 14 7.88 19.01 8.22
C PHE A 14 8.38 20.04 9.22
N THR A 15 7.55 21.04 9.51
CA THR A 15 7.81 22.07 10.50
C THR A 15 6.87 21.86 11.69
N ARG A 16 7.43 21.83 12.91
CA ARG A 16 6.67 21.78 14.15
C ARG A 16 7.11 22.98 15.03
N GLY A 17 6.26 24.01 15.09
CA GLY A 17 6.66 25.30 15.65
C GLY A 17 7.78 25.92 14.79
N SER A 18 8.91 26.27 15.40
CA SER A 18 10.09 26.79 14.71
C SER A 18 11.09 25.69 14.29
N ALA A 19 10.89 24.45 14.71
CA ALA A 19 11.81 23.35 14.41
C ALA A 19 11.44 22.61 13.12
N LYS A 20 12.41 22.46 12.21
CA LYS A 20 12.31 21.62 11.00
C LYS A 20 12.85 20.24 11.32
N PHE A 21 12.12 19.18 10.96
CA PHE A 21 12.58 17.81 11.09
C PHE A 21 12.31 17.02 9.78
N TYR A 22 13.15 16.03 9.53
CA TYR A 22 13.02 15.15 8.38
C TYR A 22 12.31 13.87 8.77
N ALA A 23 11.14 13.62 8.20
CA ALA A 23 10.45 12.34 8.34
C ALA A 23 11.01 11.28 7.36
N VAL A 24 11.54 11.72 6.21
CA VAL A 24 12.28 10.90 5.24
C VAL A 24 13.53 11.69 4.87
N LYS A 25 14.71 11.06 4.86
CA LYS A 25 15.99 11.74 4.71
C LYS A 25 16.91 10.99 3.74
N ASN A 26 17.12 11.56 2.56
CA ASN A 26 18.07 11.10 1.54
C ASN A 26 17.91 9.59 1.22
N VAL A 27 16.66 9.15 0.96
CA VAL A 27 16.36 7.75 0.69
C VAL A 27 16.52 7.43 -0.79
N ASN A 28 17.38 6.44 -1.08
CA ASN A 28 17.52 5.79 -2.38
C ASN A 28 16.91 4.39 -2.26
N PHE A 29 15.89 4.09 -3.06
CA PHE A 29 15.11 2.88 -2.97
C PHE A 29 14.71 2.42 -4.36
N THR A 30 14.61 1.11 -4.55
CA THR A 30 14.10 0.51 -5.79
C THR A 30 13.13 -0.61 -5.45
N LEU A 31 11.99 -0.60 -6.10
CA LEU A 31 11.01 -1.68 -6.13
C LEU A 31 10.97 -2.22 -7.55
N ASN A 32 11.20 -3.51 -7.72
CA ASN A 32 11.08 -4.17 -9.01
C ASN A 32 9.70 -4.82 -9.18
N GLU A 33 9.34 -5.14 -10.42
CA GLU A 33 8.09 -5.85 -10.72
C GLU A 33 8.06 -7.20 -9.99
N GLY A 34 6.93 -7.48 -9.31
CA GLY A 34 6.71 -8.73 -8.59
C GLY A 34 7.49 -8.90 -7.28
N GLU A 35 8.33 -7.93 -6.86
CA GLU A 35 8.99 -7.99 -5.56
C GLU A 35 8.00 -7.83 -4.40
N PHE A 36 8.30 -8.51 -3.29
CA PHE A 36 7.57 -8.38 -2.04
C PHE A 36 8.52 -7.86 -0.95
N ILE A 37 8.36 -6.58 -0.62
CA ILE A 37 9.23 -5.87 0.32
C ILE A 37 8.53 -5.64 1.66
N HIS A 38 9.22 -5.95 2.76
CA HIS A 38 8.85 -5.50 4.10
C HIS A 38 9.69 -4.31 4.53
N ILE A 39 9.04 -3.35 5.19
CA ILE A 39 9.71 -2.22 5.85
C ILE A 39 9.33 -2.23 7.33
N ILE A 40 10.30 -2.45 8.19
CA ILE A 40 10.14 -2.41 9.64
C ILE A 40 10.71 -1.11 10.22
N GLY A 41 10.36 -0.79 11.45
CA GLY A 41 10.91 0.35 12.17
C GLY A 41 9.99 0.83 13.29
N ARG A 42 10.55 1.61 14.21
CA ARG A 42 9.80 2.15 15.36
C ARG A 42 8.68 3.09 14.91
N SER A 43 7.68 3.30 15.77
CA SER A 43 6.68 4.36 15.55
C SER A 43 7.38 5.71 15.40
N GLY A 44 6.92 6.52 14.44
CA GLY A 44 7.53 7.82 14.14
C GLY A 44 8.82 7.78 13.32
N SER A 45 9.33 6.61 12.89
CA SER A 45 10.56 6.53 12.08
C SER A 45 10.42 7.05 10.63
N GLY A 46 9.19 7.34 10.18
CA GLY A 46 8.91 7.91 8.84
C GLY A 46 8.27 6.95 7.84
N LYS A 47 7.96 5.70 8.22
CA LYS A 47 7.41 4.65 7.33
C LYS A 47 6.17 5.09 6.56
N SER A 48 5.10 5.52 7.27
CA SER A 48 3.86 5.97 6.62
C SER A 48 4.10 7.21 5.73
N THR A 49 5.01 8.10 6.12
CA THR A 49 5.42 9.23 5.27
C THR A 49 6.07 8.75 3.97
N PHE A 50 6.96 7.76 4.07
CA PHE A 50 7.61 7.16 2.91
C PHE A 50 6.60 6.47 1.99
N LEU A 51 5.67 5.66 2.55
CA LEU A 51 4.59 5.06 1.76
C LEU A 51 3.72 6.11 1.05
N ASN A 52 3.35 7.18 1.74
CA ASN A 52 2.55 8.27 1.17
C ASN A 52 3.28 9.02 0.03
N LEU A 53 4.60 9.14 0.12
CA LEU A 53 5.43 9.68 -0.96
C LEU A 53 5.40 8.76 -2.18
N LEU A 54 5.65 7.46 -1.99
CA LEU A 54 5.61 6.47 -3.09
C LEU A 54 4.22 6.39 -3.73
N ALA A 55 3.15 6.51 -2.94
CA ALA A 55 1.78 6.51 -3.45
C ALA A 55 1.36 7.82 -4.14
N GLY A 56 2.24 8.84 -4.18
CA GLY A 56 1.91 10.16 -4.75
C GLY A 56 0.85 10.93 -3.95
N LEU A 57 0.66 10.58 -2.66
CA LEU A 57 -0.24 11.28 -1.73
C LEU A 57 0.46 12.47 -1.05
N LEU A 58 1.78 12.46 -1.01
CA LEU A 58 2.63 13.56 -0.54
C LEU A 58 3.65 13.92 -1.62
N LYS A 59 3.92 15.22 -1.77
CA LYS A 59 5.04 15.69 -2.59
C LYS A 59 6.33 15.67 -1.77
N PRO A 60 7.46 15.24 -2.33
CA PRO A 60 8.75 15.32 -1.67
C PRO A 60 9.15 16.78 -1.40
N SER A 61 10.01 16.99 -0.42
CA SER A 61 10.68 18.28 -0.19
C SER A 61 11.95 18.41 -1.00
N GLU A 62 12.62 17.28 -1.24
CA GLU A 62 13.87 17.17 -2.02
C GLU A 62 13.94 15.78 -2.66
N GLY A 63 14.70 15.64 -3.75
CA GLY A 63 14.87 14.38 -4.45
C GLY A 63 13.71 14.05 -5.40
N LYS A 64 13.75 12.84 -5.94
CA LYS A 64 12.85 12.40 -7.02
C LYS A 64 12.25 11.04 -6.75
N ILE A 65 11.06 10.83 -7.32
CA ILE A 65 10.39 9.53 -7.35
C ILE A 65 10.09 9.21 -8.81
N PHE A 66 10.55 8.08 -9.28
CA PHE A 66 10.32 7.62 -10.65
C PHE A 66 9.33 6.46 -10.65
N PHE A 67 8.32 6.58 -11.48
CA PHE A 67 7.52 5.45 -11.95
C PHE A 67 8.05 5.03 -13.31
N GLU A 68 8.63 3.84 -13.39
CA GLU A 68 9.49 3.43 -14.50
C GLU A 68 10.61 4.46 -14.70
N ASP A 69 10.65 5.16 -15.84
CA ASP A 69 11.69 6.15 -16.15
C ASP A 69 11.19 7.61 -16.04
N LYS A 70 9.94 7.83 -15.60
CA LYS A 70 9.34 9.16 -15.49
C LYS A 70 9.32 9.65 -14.05
N ASP A 71 9.80 10.87 -13.80
CA ASP A 71 9.65 11.51 -12.49
C ASP A 71 8.19 11.88 -12.26
N ILE A 72 7.58 11.30 -11.20
CA ILE A 72 6.17 11.56 -10.87
C ILE A 72 5.93 13.01 -10.40
N ASN A 73 6.97 13.76 -10.04
CA ASN A 73 6.83 15.17 -9.70
C ASN A 73 6.50 16.05 -10.92
N ASP A 74 6.83 15.57 -12.12
CA ASP A 74 6.53 16.23 -13.38
C ASP A 74 5.13 15.85 -13.94
N PHE A 75 4.42 14.96 -13.27
CA PHE A 75 3.08 14.54 -13.69
C PHE A 75 2.09 15.70 -13.55
N SER A 76 1.25 15.87 -14.57
CA SER A 76 0.04 16.67 -14.48
C SER A 76 -0.92 16.10 -13.40
N ASP A 77 -1.90 16.89 -12.97
CA ASP A 77 -2.91 16.42 -12.00
C ASP A 77 -3.68 15.19 -12.52
N GLU A 78 -3.91 15.11 -13.83
CA GLU A 78 -4.56 13.95 -14.45
C GLU A 78 -3.65 12.71 -14.42
N GLU A 79 -2.38 12.84 -14.81
CA GLU A 79 -1.40 11.75 -14.77
C GLU A 79 -1.18 11.27 -13.34
N MET A 80 -1.08 12.18 -12.36
CA MET A 80 -0.96 11.82 -10.96
C MET A 80 -2.22 11.12 -10.43
N SER A 81 -3.39 11.53 -10.88
CA SER A 81 -4.65 10.87 -10.53
C SER A 81 -4.72 9.45 -11.10
N ARG A 82 -4.29 9.26 -12.36
CA ARG A 82 -4.17 7.94 -12.98
C ARG A 82 -3.13 7.07 -12.26
N TYR A 83 -1.98 7.61 -11.92
CA TYR A 83 -0.96 6.90 -11.16
C TYR A 83 -1.54 6.35 -9.85
N ARG A 84 -2.20 7.19 -9.04
CA ARG A 84 -2.82 6.76 -7.77
C ARG A 84 -3.96 5.77 -7.95
N ASN A 85 -4.72 5.86 -9.03
CA ASN A 85 -5.92 5.04 -9.23
C ASN A 85 -5.64 3.71 -9.93
N GLU A 86 -4.73 3.71 -10.91
CA GLU A 86 -4.52 2.55 -11.80
C GLU A 86 -3.23 1.78 -11.49
N ILE A 87 -2.19 2.48 -11.00
CA ILE A 87 -0.89 1.86 -10.76
C ILE A 87 -0.75 1.44 -9.30
N ILE A 88 -1.25 2.27 -8.37
CA ILE A 88 -1.08 2.06 -6.93
C ILE A 88 -2.38 1.59 -6.29
N GLY A 89 -2.35 0.41 -5.66
CA GLY A 89 -3.32 0.03 -4.63
C GLY A 89 -2.79 0.46 -3.27
N PHE A 90 -3.54 1.25 -2.53
CA PHE A 90 -3.09 1.75 -1.23
C PHE A 90 -4.05 1.35 -0.11
N VAL A 91 -3.51 0.71 0.93
CA VAL A 91 -4.24 0.36 2.15
C VAL A 91 -3.59 1.10 3.32
N PRO A 92 -4.21 2.18 3.82
CA PRO A 92 -3.68 2.95 4.94
C PRO A 92 -3.86 2.19 6.27
N GLN A 93 -3.09 2.57 7.28
CA GLN A 93 -3.22 2.05 8.64
C GLN A 93 -4.61 2.32 9.25
N SER A 94 -5.14 3.54 9.04
CA SER A 94 -6.49 3.89 9.49
C SER A 94 -7.54 3.36 8.53
N LEU A 95 -8.66 2.87 9.08
CA LEU A 95 -9.80 2.40 8.30
C LEU A 95 -10.40 3.55 7.48
N GLY A 96 -10.16 3.54 6.18
CA GLY A 96 -10.60 4.59 5.25
C GLY A 96 -11.84 4.19 4.43
N THR A 97 -12.75 3.38 4.98
CA THR A 97 -14.03 3.06 4.34
C THR A 97 -14.98 4.25 4.40
N ILE A 98 -15.87 4.36 3.42
CA ILE A 98 -16.92 5.38 3.40
C ILE A 98 -18.14 4.82 4.12
N PRO A 99 -18.54 5.41 5.28
CA PRO A 99 -19.54 4.79 6.16
C PRO A 99 -20.94 4.64 5.55
N ASN A 100 -21.30 5.52 4.61
CA ASN A 100 -22.61 5.56 3.98
C ASN A 100 -22.70 4.76 2.67
N LEU A 101 -21.63 4.10 2.30
CA LEU A 101 -21.59 3.15 1.17
C LEU A 101 -21.57 1.72 1.72
N SER A 102 -22.27 0.82 1.03
CA SER A 102 -22.18 -0.61 1.30
C SER A 102 -20.76 -1.14 1.06
N VAL A 103 -20.46 -2.35 1.50
CA VAL A 103 -19.19 -3.04 1.24
C VAL A 103 -18.90 -3.08 -0.26
N LEU A 104 -19.89 -3.48 -1.07
CA LEU A 104 -19.75 -3.58 -2.52
C LEU A 104 -19.46 -2.21 -3.14
N GLU A 105 -20.20 -1.18 -2.74
CA GLU A 105 -20.00 0.20 -3.24
C GLU A 105 -18.64 0.75 -2.83
N ASN A 106 -18.17 0.47 -1.62
CA ASN A 106 -16.81 0.83 -1.18
C ASN A 106 -15.74 0.22 -2.10
N VAL A 107 -15.90 -1.04 -2.49
CA VAL A 107 -14.95 -1.72 -3.39
C VAL A 107 -15.02 -1.13 -4.80
N CYS A 108 -16.20 -0.81 -5.31
CA CYS A 108 -16.40 -0.26 -6.64
C CYS A 108 -15.93 1.20 -6.80
N LEU A 109 -15.89 1.97 -5.71
CA LEU A 109 -15.69 3.41 -5.75
C LEU A 109 -14.46 3.87 -6.58
N PRO A 110 -13.24 3.32 -6.40
CA PRO A 110 -12.08 3.79 -7.17
C PRO A 110 -12.25 3.62 -8.68
N TYR A 111 -12.99 2.63 -9.11
CA TYR A 111 -13.28 2.42 -10.53
C TYR A 111 -14.14 3.54 -11.11
N TYR A 112 -15.21 3.94 -10.41
CA TYR A 112 -16.13 4.97 -10.89
C TYR A 112 -15.60 6.40 -10.80
N LEU A 113 -14.57 6.66 -10.02
CA LEU A 113 -13.93 7.99 -9.95
C LEU A 113 -13.37 8.47 -11.30
N PHE A 114 -13.10 7.57 -12.24
CA PHE A 114 -12.62 7.89 -13.59
C PHE A 114 -13.72 7.86 -14.65
N LYS A 115 -14.99 8.07 -14.27
CA LYS A 115 -16.15 8.16 -15.19
C LYS A 115 -16.26 6.95 -16.15
N ARG A 116 -15.89 5.77 -15.68
CA ARG A 116 -16.06 4.52 -16.42
C ARG A 116 -17.56 4.13 -16.39
N ASN A 117 -18.13 3.87 -17.54
CA ASN A 117 -19.56 3.59 -17.69
C ASN A 117 -19.89 2.10 -17.60
N GLU A 118 -18.89 1.23 -17.62
CA GLU A 118 -19.10 -0.21 -17.56
C GLU A 118 -19.34 -0.68 -16.13
N SER A 119 -20.17 -1.70 -15.97
CA SER A 119 -20.40 -2.30 -14.66
C SER A 119 -19.15 -3.01 -14.16
N ILE A 120 -18.74 -2.71 -12.93
CA ILE A 120 -17.62 -3.34 -12.25
C ILE A 120 -18.08 -4.35 -11.16
N TYR A 121 -19.39 -4.55 -11.03
CA TYR A 121 -19.96 -5.36 -9.95
C TYR A 121 -19.49 -6.81 -9.95
N GLU A 122 -19.34 -7.44 -11.11
CA GLU A 122 -18.83 -8.82 -11.20
C GLU A 122 -17.42 -8.92 -10.63
N ARG A 123 -16.52 -7.99 -11.03
CA ARG A 123 -15.16 -7.97 -10.53
C ARG A 123 -15.11 -7.67 -9.02
N ALA A 124 -15.89 -6.71 -8.54
CA ALA A 124 -15.99 -6.41 -7.11
C ALA A 124 -16.50 -7.63 -6.33
N SER A 125 -17.51 -8.33 -6.86
CA SER A 125 -18.03 -9.57 -6.26
C SER A 125 -16.96 -10.67 -6.21
N MET A 126 -16.21 -10.87 -7.29
CA MET A 126 -15.08 -11.82 -7.32
C MET A 126 -13.99 -11.46 -6.30
N LEU A 127 -13.68 -10.17 -6.13
CA LEU A 127 -12.72 -9.72 -5.12
C LEU A 127 -13.24 -9.95 -3.70
N LEU A 128 -14.51 -9.67 -3.42
CA LEU A 128 -15.11 -9.93 -2.12
C LEU A 128 -15.18 -11.44 -1.81
N ASP A 129 -15.43 -12.28 -2.82
CA ASP A 129 -15.39 -13.74 -2.67
C ASP A 129 -13.97 -14.22 -2.37
N MET A 130 -12.97 -13.71 -3.12
CA MET A 130 -11.56 -13.98 -2.87
C MET A 130 -11.12 -13.58 -1.45
N MET A 131 -11.71 -12.51 -0.88
CA MET A 131 -11.50 -12.07 0.50
C MET A 131 -12.30 -12.90 1.53
N GLY A 132 -13.19 -13.78 1.08
CA GLY A 132 -14.08 -14.56 1.95
C GLY A 132 -15.17 -13.76 2.66
N ILE A 133 -15.55 -12.60 2.10
CA ILE A 133 -16.52 -11.67 2.69
C ILE A 133 -17.65 -11.28 1.72
N PHE A 134 -17.88 -12.05 0.65
CA PHE A 134 -18.96 -11.74 -0.30
C PHE A 134 -20.36 -11.69 0.35
N TYR A 135 -20.57 -12.46 1.39
CA TYR A 135 -21.82 -12.47 2.15
C TYR A 135 -22.15 -11.14 2.83
N LEU A 136 -21.15 -10.25 2.98
CA LEU A 136 -21.29 -8.90 3.56
C LEU A 136 -21.47 -7.81 2.51
N LYS A 137 -21.62 -8.13 1.24
CA LYS A 137 -21.61 -7.16 0.13
C LYS A 137 -22.59 -6.01 0.28
N ASP A 138 -23.75 -6.27 0.88
CA ASP A 138 -24.83 -5.31 1.09
C ASP A 138 -24.78 -4.66 2.50
N ASP A 139 -23.86 -5.10 3.38
CA ASP A 139 -23.64 -4.53 4.69
C ASP A 139 -22.87 -3.20 4.63
N PHE A 140 -22.90 -2.49 5.75
CA PHE A 140 -22.21 -1.20 5.91
C PHE A 140 -21.00 -1.32 6.83
N PRO A 141 -19.95 -0.51 6.63
CA PRO A 141 -18.71 -0.57 7.41
C PRO A 141 -18.88 -0.61 8.93
N LYS A 142 -19.88 0.10 9.45
CA LYS A 142 -20.17 0.16 10.90
C LYS A 142 -20.55 -1.19 11.53
N ASN A 143 -20.98 -2.16 10.73
CA ASN A 143 -21.42 -3.48 11.17
C ASN A 143 -20.30 -4.52 11.10
N LEU A 144 -19.13 -4.17 10.55
CA LEU A 144 -18.03 -5.10 10.27
C LEU A 144 -17.00 -5.10 11.42
N SER A 145 -16.42 -6.26 11.66
CA SER A 145 -15.22 -6.40 12.49
C SER A 145 -13.99 -5.73 11.85
N GLY A 146 -12.94 -5.48 12.64
CA GLY A 146 -11.70 -4.89 12.12
C GLY A 146 -11.06 -5.72 11.00
N GLY A 147 -11.10 -7.06 11.12
CA GLY A 147 -10.58 -7.97 10.08
C GLY A 147 -11.39 -7.91 8.79
N GLU A 148 -12.72 -7.87 8.88
CA GLU A 148 -13.59 -7.72 7.71
C GLU A 148 -13.39 -6.37 7.03
N LEU A 149 -13.25 -5.29 7.79
CA LEU A 149 -12.93 -3.96 7.24
C LEU A 149 -11.59 -3.95 6.49
N LYS A 150 -10.56 -4.60 7.03
CA LYS A 150 -9.26 -4.73 6.32
C LYS A 150 -9.40 -5.51 5.01
N ARG A 151 -10.21 -6.57 4.99
CA ARG A 151 -10.52 -7.33 3.76
C ARG A 151 -11.28 -6.48 2.73
N VAL A 152 -12.21 -5.61 3.15
CA VAL A 152 -12.88 -4.64 2.27
C VAL A 152 -11.87 -3.66 1.67
N LEU A 153 -10.95 -3.11 2.48
CA LEU A 153 -9.91 -2.20 2.00
C LEU A 153 -8.95 -2.87 1.01
N LEU A 154 -8.59 -4.14 1.24
CA LEU A 154 -7.80 -4.93 0.31
C LEU A 154 -8.55 -5.14 -1.01
N ALA A 155 -9.83 -5.56 -0.97
CA ALA A 155 -10.66 -5.70 -2.17
C ALA A 155 -10.74 -4.40 -2.96
N ARG A 156 -10.98 -3.27 -2.27
CA ARG A 156 -11.03 -1.93 -2.86
C ARG A 156 -9.71 -1.54 -3.53
N SER A 157 -8.58 -1.82 -2.88
CA SER A 157 -7.27 -1.48 -3.44
C SER A 157 -6.91 -2.27 -4.71
N LEU A 158 -7.58 -3.41 -4.93
CA LEU A 158 -7.34 -4.32 -6.05
C LEU A 158 -8.31 -4.12 -7.23
N ILE A 159 -9.33 -3.28 -7.09
CA ILE A 159 -10.40 -3.18 -8.10
C ILE A 159 -9.88 -2.79 -9.49
N ASN A 160 -8.88 -1.94 -9.56
CA ASN A 160 -8.25 -1.47 -10.80
C ASN A 160 -7.03 -2.30 -11.24
N SER A 161 -6.78 -3.47 -10.65
CA SER A 161 -5.61 -4.33 -10.97
C SER A 161 -4.28 -3.60 -10.85
N PRO A 162 -3.95 -3.02 -9.69
CA PRO A 162 -2.75 -2.22 -9.54
C PRO A 162 -1.49 -3.05 -9.81
N ARG A 163 -0.44 -2.39 -10.28
CA ARG A 163 0.88 -2.99 -10.46
C ARG A 163 1.67 -3.02 -9.14
N VAL A 164 1.36 -2.10 -8.24
CA VAL A 164 1.99 -1.99 -6.92
C VAL A 164 0.91 -1.90 -5.85
N LEU A 165 1.02 -2.73 -4.81
CA LEU A 165 0.18 -2.69 -3.63
C LEU A 165 1.01 -2.22 -2.44
N ILE A 166 0.62 -1.11 -1.85
CA ILE A 166 1.27 -0.48 -0.70
C ILE A 166 0.35 -0.61 0.51
N LEU A 167 0.85 -1.24 1.59
CA LEU A 167 0.05 -1.54 2.76
C LEU A 167 0.77 -1.03 4.03
N ASP A 168 0.05 -0.22 4.80
CA ASP A 168 0.53 0.30 6.08
C ASP A 168 -0.15 -0.48 7.22
N GLU A 169 0.60 -1.38 7.84
CA GLU A 169 0.19 -2.26 8.94
C GLU A 169 -1.11 -3.06 8.65
N PRO A 170 -1.15 -3.86 7.56
CA PRO A 170 -2.39 -4.52 7.12
C PRO A 170 -2.93 -5.57 8.10
N THR A 171 -2.10 -6.08 9.00
CA THR A 171 -2.44 -7.14 9.96
C THR A 171 -2.50 -6.68 11.40
N SER A 172 -2.20 -5.39 11.68
CA SER A 172 -2.26 -4.85 13.03
C SER A 172 -3.65 -5.06 13.65
N ASP A 173 -3.67 -5.37 14.94
CA ASP A 173 -4.88 -5.61 15.74
C ASP A 173 -5.73 -6.83 15.28
N LEU A 174 -5.16 -7.74 14.49
CA LEU A 174 -5.80 -8.98 14.07
C LEU A 174 -5.29 -10.17 14.89
N ASP A 175 -6.14 -11.18 15.02
CA ASP A 175 -5.72 -12.46 15.58
C ASP A 175 -4.77 -13.20 14.62
N LYS A 176 -3.99 -14.13 15.16
CA LYS A 176 -2.97 -14.87 14.41
C LYS A 176 -3.51 -15.61 13.18
N LYS A 177 -4.73 -16.17 13.29
CA LYS A 177 -5.35 -16.93 12.19
C LYS A 177 -5.70 -15.99 11.04
N THR A 178 -6.36 -14.88 11.34
CA THR A 178 -6.71 -13.83 10.35
C THR A 178 -5.47 -13.22 9.71
N THR A 179 -4.40 -12.97 10.50
CA THR A 179 -3.10 -12.53 9.98
C THR A 179 -2.54 -13.47 8.93
N ILE A 180 -2.51 -14.79 9.21
CA ILE A 180 -2.02 -15.79 8.26
C ILE A 180 -2.87 -15.78 6.98
N GLU A 181 -4.20 -15.78 7.11
CA GLU A 181 -5.11 -15.76 5.96
C GLU A 181 -4.89 -14.55 5.06
N ILE A 182 -4.70 -13.35 5.64
CA ILE A 182 -4.41 -12.13 4.89
C ILE A 182 -3.03 -12.23 4.21
N MET A 183 -2.01 -12.71 4.91
CA MET A 183 -0.66 -12.83 4.33
C MET A 183 -0.60 -13.87 3.19
N ASP A 184 -1.28 -15.00 3.33
CA ASP A 184 -1.41 -16.01 2.26
C ASP A 184 -2.12 -15.43 1.04
N LEU A 185 -3.15 -14.61 1.25
CA LEU A 185 -3.83 -13.90 0.18
C LEU A 185 -2.91 -12.89 -0.52
N LEU A 186 -2.16 -12.09 0.24
CA LEU A 186 -1.18 -11.15 -0.31
C LEU A 186 -0.09 -11.89 -1.12
N LYS A 187 0.38 -13.04 -0.63
CA LYS A 187 1.34 -13.87 -1.38
C LYS A 187 0.74 -14.39 -2.70
N LYS A 188 -0.54 -14.78 -2.72
CA LYS A 188 -1.25 -15.15 -3.96
C LYS A 188 -1.38 -13.98 -4.95
N ILE A 189 -1.61 -12.75 -4.44
CA ILE A 189 -1.65 -11.55 -5.29
C ILE A 189 -0.26 -11.27 -5.86
N ASN A 190 0.78 -11.33 -5.02
CA ASN A 190 2.16 -11.15 -5.44
C ASN A 190 2.60 -12.17 -6.52
N SER A 191 2.24 -13.46 -6.36
CA SER A 191 2.57 -14.51 -7.33
C SER A 191 1.95 -14.30 -8.72
N LYS A 192 0.96 -13.40 -8.83
CA LYS A 192 0.38 -12.97 -10.12
C LYS A 192 1.07 -11.75 -10.73
N GLY A 193 2.17 -11.28 -10.13
CA GLY A 193 3.02 -10.23 -10.66
C GLY A 193 2.85 -8.85 -10.02
N THR A 194 1.89 -8.67 -9.10
CA THR A 194 1.77 -7.41 -8.35
C THR A 194 2.93 -7.26 -7.38
N ALA A 195 3.68 -6.15 -7.45
CA ALA A 195 4.71 -5.83 -6.47
C ALA A 195 4.06 -5.36 -5.16
N LEU A 196 4.62 -5.77 -4.01
CA LEU A 196 4.09 -5.45 -2.69
C LEU A 196 5.11 -4.69 -1.84
N ILE A 197 4.63 -3.67 -1.13
CA ILE A 197 5.35 -3.03 -0.02
C ILE A 197 4.46 -3.10 1.21
N ILE A 198 4.94 -3.76 2.26
CA ILE A 198 4.25 -3.83 3.56
C ILE A 198 5.10 -3.16 4.62
N VAL A 199 4.53 -2.16 5.29
CA VAL A 199 5.05 -1.65 6.54
C VAL A 199 4.44 -2.44 7.68
N THR A 200 5.28 -2.92 8.61
CA THR A 200 4.84 -3.68 9.77
C THR A 200 5.83 -3.55 10.92
N HIS A 201 5.35 -3.83 12.13
CA HIS A 201 6.17 -4.09 13.32
C HIS A 201 6.10 -5.57 13.74
N GLU A 202 5.31 -6.40 13.05
CA GLU A 202 5.16 -7.83 13.31
C GLU A 202 6.25 -8.63 12.62
N LEU A 203 7.11 -9.31 13.40
CA LEU A 203 8.23 -10.08 12.86
C LEU A 203 7.79 -11.41 12.22
N ASP A 204 6.69 -11.99 12.69
CA ASP A 204 6.19 -13.31 12.24
C ASP A 204 5.76 -13.32 10.76
N ILE A 205 5.45 -12.15 10.18
CA ILE A 205 5.04 -12.04 8.79
C ILE A 205 6.20 -11.78 7.81
N LEU A 206 7.40 -11.51 8.29
CA LEU A 206 8.55 -11.19 7.43
C LEU A 206 8.93 -12.34 6.48
N LYS A 207 8.65 -13.59 6.87
CA LYS A 207 8.85 -14.78 6.04
C LYS A 207 8.12 -14.79 4.69
N TYR A 208 7.10 -13.93 4.51
CA TYR A 208 6.33 -13.81 3.27
C TYR A 208 7.03 -12.95 2.22
N GLY A 209 7.87 -12.02 2.63
CA GLY A 209 8.58 -11.10 1.75
C GLY A 209 9.87 -11.68 1.19
N ASP A 210 10.38 -10.98 0.18
CA ASP A 210 11.63 -11.32 -0.48
C ASP A 210 12.80 -10.46 0.02
N ILE A 211 12.50 -9.21 0.45
CA ILE A 211 13.48 -8.21 0.88
C ILE A 211 13.00 -7.50 2.14
N LEU A 212 13.91 -7.29 3.08
CA LEU A 212 13.68 -6.53 4.30
C LEU A 212 14.44 -5.22 4.30
N TYR A 213 13.71 -4.13 4.58
CA TYR A 213 14.28 -2.83 4.92
C TYR A 213 13.94 -2.46 6.37
N GLN A 214 14.80 -1.68 6.96
CA GLN A 214 14.54 -1.02 8.24
C GLN A 214 14.54 0.49 8.04
N MET A 215 13.51 1.14 8.56
CA MET A 215 13.45 2.59 8.63
C MET A 215 13.76 3.08 10.03
N ASP A 216 14.76 3.97 10.14
CA ASP A 216 15.20 4.55 11.39
C ASP A 216 15.59 6.02 11.18
N ASP A 217 15.01 6.93 11.98
CA ASP A 217 15.22 8.39 11.90
C ASP A 217 15.17 8.94 10.45
N GLY A 218 14.14 8.54 9.71
CA GLY A 218 13.92 8.94 8.33
C GLY A 218 14.84 8.30 7.28
N LYS A 219 15.79 7.46 7.67
CA LYS A 219 16.67 6.73 6.76
C LYS A 219 16.17 5.32 6.52
N LEU A 220 16.29 4.84 5.29
CA LEU A 220 15.92 3.48 4.90
C LEU A 220 17.18 2.67 4.64
N ILE A 221 17.31 1.54 5.33
CA ILE A 221 18.50 0.67 5.27
C ILE A 221 18.03 -0.74 4.87
N LYS A 222 18.60 -1.28 3.79
CA LYS A 222 18.38 -2.69 3.40
C LYS A 222 19.04 -3.59 4.44
N LYS A 223 18.30 -4.56 4.97
CA LYS A 223 18.79 -5.52 5.99
C LYS A 223 19.21 -6.85 5.40
N GLY A 224 18.66 -7.22 4.27
CA GLY A 224 19.00 -8.45 3.57
C GLY A 224 17.89 -8.92 2.65
N ASP A 225 18.20 -9.92 1.88
CA ASP A 225 17.26 -10.71 1.12
C ASP A 225 16.73 -11.85 1.98
N ARG A 226 15.66 -12.51 1.56
CA ARG A 226 14.93 -13.53 2.34
C ARG A 226 15.83 -14.59 2.97
N ASP A 227 16.83 -15.06 2.24
CA ASP A 227 17.73 -16.15 2.67
C ASP A 227 18.71 -15.70 3.77
N GLU A 228 18.82 -14.38 4.03
CA GLU A 228 19.67 -13.78 5.06
C GLU A 228 18.89 -13.39 6.34
N ILE A 229 17.54 -13.45 6.27
CA ILE A 229 16.64 -12.94 7.33
C ILE A 229 16.03 -14.08 8.16
N ILE A 230 16.01 -15.32 7.62
CA ILE A 230 15.51 -16.54 8.24
C ILE A 230 16.69 -17.39 8.70
#